data_32a5159551c1e59a9d158d29319ef936
#
_entry.id   32a5159551c1e59a9d158d29319ef936
#
_cell.length_a   1.000
_cell.length_b   1.000
_cell.length_c   1.000
_cell.angle_alpha   90.00
_cell.angle_beta   90.00
_cell.angle_gamma   90.00
#
_symmetry.space_group_name_H-M   'P 1'
#
loop_
_entity.id
_entity.type
_entity.pdbx_description
1 polymer ?
#
loop_
_entity_poly.entity_id
_entity_poly.type
_entity_poly.pdbx_seq_one_letter_code
_entity_poly.pdbx_strand_id
1 'polypeptide(L)'
;LCLLFKLLYNDINEVFMNIYHGNYYKIENPKIIAGKYTKDFGEGFYCTILKEQAIKWAKKFDTSVLNIYEYNENLNLKIKEFNMLSEEWLDFIINSRNGKKHNYDIVIGAMADDQIYNYITDLIDGVITREAFWELAKFRHPTHQIAFCSEKALKCLKFLECKECTYE
;
A
#
# COMPACT_ATOMS: atom_id res chain seq x y z
N LEU A 1 9.61 11.93 -2.04
CA LEU A 1 10.95 11.32 -1.78
C LEU A 1 11.37 10.41 -2.94
N CYS A 2 10.42 9.71 -3.59
CA CYS A 2 10.72 8.81 -4.72
C CYS A 2 11.13 9.58 -6.00
N LEU A 3 10.50 10.73 -6.27
CA LEU A 3 10.84 11.55 -7.45
C LEU A 3 12.25 12.18 -7.37
N LEU A 4 12.72 12.54 -6.17
CA LEU A 4 14.05 13.10 -5.97
C LEU A 4 15.17 12.05 -6.21
N PHE A 5 14.89 10.78 -5.93
CA PHE A 5 15.82 9.68 -6.24
C PHE A 5 15.86 9.35 -7.73
N LYS A 6 14.74 9.47 -8.48
CA LYS A 6 14.71 9.27 -9.95
C LYS A 6 15.49 10.35 -10.72
N LEU A 7 15.62 11.58 -10.20
CA LEU A 7 16.30 12.68 -10.86
C LEU A 7 17.83 12.68 -10.74
N LEU A 8 18.40 11.89 -9.84
CA LEU A 8 19.84 11.82 -9.60
C LEU A 8 20.55 10.60 -10.21
N TYR A 9 19.79 9.68 -10.85
CA TYR A 9 20.35 8.43 -11.40
C TYR A 9 19.81 8.14 -12.82
N ASN A 10 20.04 9.08 -13.75
CA ASN A 10 20.00 8.77 -15.18
C ASN A 10 21.40 8.31 -15.59
N ASP A 11 21.66 6.99 -15.45
CA ASP A 11 22.44 6.16 -16.39
C ASP A 11 22.57 4.75 -15.81
N ILE A 12 21.86 3.78 -16.46
CA ILE A 12 22.16 2.34 -16.46
C ILE A 12 22.32 1.67 -15.08
N ASN A 13 21.35 1.83 -14.17
CA ASN A 13 21.19 0.90 -13.04
C ASN A 13 19.70 0.72 -12.74
N GLU A 14 19.20 -0.49 -12.98
CA GLU A 14 17.90 -0.92 -12.49
C GLU A 14 17.88 -0.71 -10.97
N VAL A 15 17.03 0.19 -10.48
CA VAL A 15 16.90 0.44 -9.03
C VAL A 15 16.07 -0.69 -8.45
N PHE A 16 16.76 -1.70 -7.93
CA PHE A 16 16.13 -2.75 -7.15
C PHE A 16 15.80 -2.24 -5.75
N MET A 17 14.56 -2.32 -5.38
CA MET A 17 14.10 -1.89 -4.06
C MET A 17 13.43 -3.05 -3.34
N ASN A 18 13.84 -3.31 -2.08
CA ASN A 18 13.14 -4.27 -1.24
C ASN A 18 11.83 -3.68 -0.75
N ILE A 19 10.75 -4.45 -0.92
CA ILE A 19 9.43 -4.15 -0.38
C ILE A 19 8.92 -5.32 0.44
N TYR A 20 8.00 -5.05 1.35
CA TYR A 20 7.63 -5.94 2.44
C TYR A 20 6.13 -6.18 2.47
N HIS A 21 5.75 -7.43 2.75
CA HIS A 21 4.36 -7.83 2.97
C HIS A 21 4.26 -8.68 4.24
N GLY A 22 3.54 -8.20 5.25
CA GLY A 22 3.27 -8.94 6.49
C GLY A 22 2.06 -9.85 6.33
N ASN A 23 2.19 -11.13 6.71
CA ASN A 23 1.11 -12.11 6.64
C ASN A 23 1.34 -13.22 7.69
N TYR A 24 0.49 -14.26 7.68
CA TYR A 24 0.61 -15.44 8.52
C TYR A 24 1.28 -16.64 7.82
N TYR A 25 1.63 -16.52 6.53
CA TYR A 25 2.32 -17.56 5.77
C TYR A 25 3.23 -16.97 4.67
N LYS A 26 4.13 -17.82 4.16
CA LYS A 26 5.01 -17.53 3.03
C LYS A 26 4.21 -17.39 1.73
N ILE A 27 4.47 -16.31 0.97
CA ILE A 27 3.84 -16.06 -0.33
C ILE A 27 4.94 -15.89 -1.39
N GLU A 28 5.30 -16.97 -2.08
CA GLU A 28 6.27 -16.91 -3.20
C GLU A 28 5.65 -16.32 -4.47
N ASN A 29 4.38 -16.61 -4.70
CA ASN A 29 3.65 -16.21 -5.89
C ASN A 29 2.47 -15.33 -5.49
N PRO A 30 2.65 -14.01 -5.38
CA PRO A 30 1.58 -13.09 -5.00
C PRO A 30 0.45 -13.11 -6.03
N LYS A 31 -0.78 -12.91 -5.55
CA LYS A 31 -1.99 -12.89 -6.36
C LYS A 31 -2.83 -11.66 -6.02
N ILE A 32 -3.59 -11.16 -6.98
CA ILE A 32 -4.61 -10.16 -6.73
C ILE A 32 -5.67 -10.77 -5.81
N ILE A 33 -5.87 -10.14 -4.66
CA ILE A 33 -6.89 -10.57 -3.71
C ILE A 33 -8.13 -9.73 -3.93
N ALA A 34 -9.16 -10.36 -4.49
CA ALA A 34 -10.52 -9.85 -4.51
C ALA A 34 -11.18 -10.27 -3.20
N GLY A 35 -11.43 -9.34 -2.30
CA GLY A 35 -11.96 -9.66 -0.97
C GLY A 35 -13.30 -9.01 -0.68
N LYS A 36 -14.00 -9.54 0.33
CA LYS A 36 -15.21 -8.94 0.91
C LYS A 36 -14.96 -7.57 1.56
N TYR A 37 -13.68 -7.27 1.87
CA TYR A 37 -13.31 -6.05 2.56
C TYR A 37 -12.78 -5.03 1.57
N THR A 38 -13.34 -3.84 1.63
CA THR A 38 -12.91 -2.70 0.84
C THR A 38 -11.54 -2.23 1.32
N LYS A 39 -10.55 -2.29 0.44
CA LYS A 39 -9.20 -1.79 0.71
C LYS A 39 -9.06 -0.37 0.16
N ASP A 40 -8.09 0.37 0.68
CA ASP A 40 -7.89 1.79 0.36
C ASP A 40 -7.72 2.05 -1.15
N PHE A 41 -7.00 1.17 -1.84
CA PHE A 41 -6.73 1.30 -3.27
C PHE A 41 -7.40 0.20 -4.11
N GLY A 42 -8.44 -0.45 -3.56
CA GLY A 42 -9.20 -1.49 -4.25
C GLY A 42 -8.53 -2.86 -4.21
N GLU A 43 -8.90 -3.73 -5.15
CA GLU A 43 -8.38 -5.09 -5.25
C GLU A 43 -6.90 -5.09 -5.64
N GLY A 44 -6.08 -5.88 -4.97
CA GLY A 44 -4.64 -5.93 -5.24
C GLY A 44 -3.85 -6.76 -4.24
N PHE A 45 -2.56 -6.90 -4.52
CA PHE A 45 -1.55 -7.38 -3.57
C PHE A 45 -0.84 -6.17 -2.96
N TYR A 46 -0.81 -6.08 -1.64
CA TYR A 46 -0.35 -4.89 -0.93
C TYR A 46 1.01 -5.10 -0.28
N CYS A 47 1.93 -4.19 -0.54
CA CYS A 47 3.26 -4.12 0.07
C CYS A 47 3.53 -2.74 0.66
N THR A 48 4.65 -2.60 1.34
CA THR A 48 5.17 -1.32 1.83
C THR A 48 6.70 -1.29 1.73
N ILE A 49 7.29 -0.10 1.61
CA ILE A 49 8.74 0.10 1.76
C ILE A 49 9.15 0.15 3.24
N LEU A 50 8.18 0.34 4.15
CA LEU A 50 8.43 0.47 5.60
C LEU A 50 8.39 -0.92 6.24
N LYS A 51 9.57 -1.52 6.44
CA LYS A 51 9.72 -2.87 7.03
C LYS A 51 8.99 -3.02 8.36
N GLU A 52 9.13 -2.05 9.26
CA GLU A 52 8.50 -2.09 10.59
C GLU A 52 6.96 -2.05 10.51
N GLN A 53 6.41 -1.35 9.52
CA GLN A 53 4.96 -1.35 9.26
C GLN A 53 4.49 -2.74 8.83
N ALA A 54 5.22 -3.42 7.95
CA ALA A 54 4.90 -4.79 7.53
C ALA A 54 5.02 -5.79 8.69
N ILE A 55 6.03 -5.67 9.54
CA ILE A 55 6.20 -6.47 10.76
C ILE A 55 5.02 -6.25 11.71
N LYS A 56 4.66 -4.99 11.98
CA LYS A 56 3.51 -4.66 12.84
C LYS A 56 2.22 -5.27 12.29
N TRP A 57 2.07 -5.28 10.97
CA TRP A 57 0.92 -5.90 10.32
C TRP A 57 0.93 -7.43 10.46
N ALA A 58 2.09 -8.08 10.25
CA ALA A 58 2.25 -9.52 10.42
C ALA A 58 1.92 -9.97 11.85
N LYS A 59 2.32 -9.18 12.86
CA LYS A 59 2.08 -9.46 14.29
C LYS A 59 0.59 -9.42 14.70
N LYS A 60 -0.33 -9.06 13.81
CA LYS A 60 -1.78 -9.24 14.02
C LYS A 60 -2.22 -10.70 13.89
N PHE A 61 -1.36 -11.59 13.41
CA PHE A 61 -1.64 -13.02 13.22
C PHE A 61 -0.82 -13.86 14.21
N ASP A 62 -1.33 -15.02 14.59
CA ASP A 62 -0.64 -15.97 15.49
C ASP A 62 0.69 -16.45 14.90
N THR A 63 0.71 -16.73 13.59
CA THR A 63 1.93 -16.99 12.83
C THR A 63 2.30 -15.73 12.09
N SER A 64 3.38 -15.07 12.51
CA SER A 64 3.79 -13.77 11.96
C SER A 64 4.91 -13.95 10.95
N VAL A 65 4.67 -13.70 9.68
CA VAL A 65 5.64 -13.86 8.59
C VAL A 65 5.81 -12.56 7.81
N LEU A 66 7.07 -12.14 7.67
CA LEU A 66 7.46 -11.05 6.78
C LEU A 66 7.92 -11.63 5.45
N ASN A 67 7.17 -11.39 4.39
CA ASN A 67 7.56 -11.70 3.02
C ASN A 67 8.34 -10.52 2.42
N ILE A 68 9.46 -10.80 1.78
CA ILE A 68 10.37 -9.79 1.20
C ILE A 68 10.46 -10.02 -0.29
N TYR A 69 10.21 -8.95 -1.06
CA TYR A 69 10.28 -8.96 -2.52
C TYR A 69 11.26 -7.90 -3.00
N GLU A 70 11.95 -8.22 -4.08
CA GLU A 70 12.64 -7.25 -4.93
C GLU A 70 11.60 -6.67 -5.90
N TYR A 71 11.45 -5.36 -5.91
CA TYR A 71 10.59 -4.64 -6.84
C TYR A 71 11.45 -4.02 -7.94
N ASN A 72 11.12 -4.32 -9.19
CA ASN A 72 11.74 -3.74 -10.37
C ASN A 72 10.66 -3.26 -11.33
N GLU A 73 10.56 -1.93 -11.49
CA GLU A 73 9.64 -1.28 -12.40
C GLU A 73 10.23 -1.21 -13.81
N ASN A 74 10.28 -2.34 -14.51
CA ASN A 74 10.81 -2.44 -15.88
C ASN A 74 9.74 -2.56 -16.97
N LEU A 75 8.46 -2.51 -16.60
CA LEU A 75 7.32 -2.62 -17.51
C LEU A 75 6.62 -1.28 -17.70
N ASN A 76 6.02 -1.08 -18.87
CA ASN A 76 5.15 0.08 -19.09
C ASN A 76 3.83 -0.08 -18.32
N LEU A 77 3.79 0.45 -17.10
CA LEU A 77 2.69 0.36 -16.14
C LEU A 77 1.97 1.70 -15.99
N LYS A 78 0.67 1.64 -15.75
CA LYS A 78 -0.13 2.80 -15.34
C LYS A 78 -0.03 2.93 -13.82
N ILE A 79 0.80 3.87 -13.36
CA ILE A 79 1.04 4.09 -11.94
C ILE A 79 0.34 5.37 -11.48
N LYS A 80 -0.37 5.29 -10.37
CA LYS A 80 -0.91 6.43 -9.63
C LYS A 80 -0.15 6.57 -8.33
N GLU A 81 0.44 7.74 -8.08
CA GLU A 81 1.17 8.04 -6.87
C GLU A 81 0.56 9.24 -6.15
N PHE A 82 0.34 9.08 -4.85
CA PHE A 82 -0.09 10.14 -3.94
C PHE A 82 1.08 10.50 -3.02
N ASN A 83 1.79 11.59 -3.33
CA ASN A 83 2.95 12.03 -2.55
C ASN A 83 2.58 12.59 -1.18
N MET A 84 1.33 12.96 -0.99
CA MET A 84 0.79 13.50 0.27
C MET A 84 -0.68 13.15 0.43
N LEU A 85 -1.21 13.31 1.64
CA LEU A 85 -2.64 13.34 1.86
C LEU A 85 -3.23 14.57 1.16
N SER A 86 -4.22 14.35 0.33
CA SER A 86 -4.90 15.37 -0.44
C SER A 86 -6.36 15.00 -0.64
N GLU A 87 -7.17 15.94 -1.10
CA GLU A 87 -8.56 15.65 -1.50
C GLU A 87 -8.61 14.55 -2.55
N GLU A 88 -7.67 14.52 -3.51
CA GLU A 88 -7.59 13.48 -4.52
C GLU A 88 -7.32 12.10 -3.91
N TRP A 89 -6.41 11.99 -2.92
CA TRP A 89 -6.15 10.76 -2.18
C TRP A 89 -7.41 10.30 -1.40
N LEU A 90 -8.07 11.23 -0.71
CA LEU A 90 -9.27 10.93 0.05
C LEU A 90 -10.41 10.45 -0.84
N ASP A 91 -10.68 11.16 -1.94
CA ASP A 91 -11.71 10.77 -2.91
C ASP A 91 -11.40 9.42 -3.55
N PHE A 92 -10.13 9.13 -3.82
CA PHE A 92 -9.72 7.84 -4.38
C PHE A 92 -10.04 6.70 -3.42
N ILE A 93 -9.72 6.85 -2.13
CA ILE A 93 -10.05 5.83 -1.10
C ILE A 93 -11.56 5.68 -0.93
N ILE A 94 -12.31 6.78 -0.83
CA ILE A 94 -13.77 6.74 -0.72
C ILE A 94 -14.37 6.00 -1.92
N ASN A 95 -13.94 6.32 -3.13
CA ASN A 95 -14.40 5.65 -4.36
C ASN A 95 -14.08 4.15 -4.33
N SER A 96 -12.85 3.78 -3.96
CA SER A 96 -12.40 2.37 -3.88
C SER A 96 -13.21 1.58 -2.86
N ARG A 97 -13.46 2.15 -1.67
CA ARG A 97 -14.26 1.52 -0.60
C ARG A 97 -15.73 1.39 -1.00
N ASN A 98 -16.24 2.27 -1.86
CA ASN A 98 -17.57 2.18 -2.46
C ASN A 98 -17.64 1.26 -3.68
N GLY A 99 -16.55 0.50 -3.96
CA GLY A 99 -16.50 -0.49 -5.02
C GLY A 99 -16.25 0.08 -6.43
N LYS A 100 -15.90 1.36 -6.55
CA LYS A 100 -15.55 1.96 -7.84
C LYS A 100 -14.19 1.43 -8.29
N LYS A 101 -14.15 0.78 -9.45
CA LYS A 101 -12.91 0.27 -10.04
C LYS A 101 -12.13 1.38 -10.75
N HIS A 102 -10.81 1.22 -10.74
CA HIS A 102 -9.88 2.06 -11.51
C HIS A 102 -9.05 1.19 -12.47
N ASN A 103 -8.29 1.80 -13.34
CA ASN A 103 -7.48 1.12 -14.35
C ASN A 103 -5.96 1.28 -14.17
N TYR A 104 -5.52 1.63 -12.97
CA TYR A 104 -4.10 1.67 -12.63
C TYR A 104 -3.57 0.28 -12.34
N ASP A 105 -2.34 0.01 -12.81
CA ASP A 105 -1.62 -1.23 -12.53
C ASP A 105 -1.05 -1.21 -11.11
N ILE A 106 -0.55 -0.04 -10.68
CA ILE A 106 0.00 0.19 -9.34
C ILE A 106 -0.57 1.48 -8.77
N VAL A 107 -0.91 1.46 -7.48
CA VAL A 107 -1.26 2.66 -6.71
C VAL A 107 -0.36 2.75 -5.49
N ILE A 108 0.27 3.92 -5.29
CA ILE A 108 1.23 4.19 -4.22
C ILE A 108 0.73 5.36 -3.39
N GLY A 109 0.84 5.27 -2.06
CA GLY A 109 0.47 6.39 -1.20
C GLY A 109 0.44 6.04 0.27
N ALA A 110 -0.07 6.94 1.08
CA ALA A 110 -0.30 6.69 2.49
C ALA A 110 -1.41 5.64 2.68
N MET A 111 -1.23 4.77 3.66
CA MET A 111 -2.26 3.85 4.12
C MET A 111 -3.20 4.60 5.08
N ALA A 112 -4.49 4.37 4.98
CA ALA A 112 -5.42 4.71 6.04
C ALA A 112 -5.24 3.69 7.18
N ASP A 113 -4.46 4.07 8.20
CA ASP A 113 -4.29 3.27 9.41
C ASP A 113 -5.61 3.16 10.20
N ASP A 114 -5.59 2.44 11.32
CA ASP A 114 -6.80 2.12 12.07
C ASP A 114 -7.62 3.39 12.46
N GLN A 115 -6.97 4.52 12.75
CA GLN A 115 -7.65 5.78 13.08
C GLN A 115 -8.21 6.47 11.84
N ILE A 116 -7.39 6.64 10.82
CA ILE A 116 -7.80 7.26 9.54
C ILE A 116 -8.88 6.41 8.87
N TYR A 117 -8.80 5.08 9.01
CA TYR A 117 -9.84 4.17 8.52
C TYR A 117 -11.20 4.52 9.11
N ASN A 118 -11.27 4.70 10.44
CA ASN A 118 -12.51 5.04 11.13
C ASN A 118 -13.03 6.42 10.71
N TYR A 119 -12.15 7.43 10.62
CA TYR A 119 -12.55 8.78 10.17
C TYR A 119 -13.08 8.79 8.73
N ILE A 120 -12.53 7.99 7.84
CA ILE A 120 -13.06 7.86 6.47
C ILE A 120 -14.44 7.17 6.50
N THR A 121 -14.62 6.16 7.35
CA THR A 121 -15.92 5.52 7.52
C THR A 121 -16.96 6.51 8.04
N ASP A 122 -16.62 7.26 9.08
CA ASP A 122 -17.49 8.31 9.66
C ASP A 122 -17.84 9.39 8.63
N LEU A 123 -16.88 9.73 7.75
CA LEU A 123 -17.12 10.68 6.67
C LEU A 123 -18.07 10.10 5.61
N ILE A 124 -17.90 8.84 5.20
CA ILE A 124 -18.79 8.15 4.24
C ILE A 124 -20.21 8.05 4.81
N ASP A 125 -20.33 7.76 6.09
CA ASP A 125 -21.60 7.61 6.79
C ASP A 125 -22.25 8.97 7.15
N GLY A 126 -21.56 10.09 6.87
CA GLY A 126 -22.05 11.44 7.15
C GLY A 126 -22.02 11.82 8.64
N VAL A 127 -21.26 11.10 9.47
CA VAL A 127 -21.09 11.37 10.90
C VAL A 127 -20.19 12.60 11.13
N ILE A 128 -19.17 12.77 10.27
CA ILE A 128 -18.28 13.94 10.29
C ILE A 128 -18.26 14.64 8.94
N THR A 129 -17.86 15.92 8.91
CA THR A 129 -17.64 16.69 7.68
C THR A 129 -16.23 16.47 7.13
N ARG A 130 -15.96 16.88 5.89
CA ARG A 130 -14.61 16.86 5.30
C ARG A 130 -13.63 17.74 6.07
N GLU A 131 -14.08 18.90 6.53
CA GLU A 131 -13.27 19.81 7.34
C GLU A 131 -12.86 19.14 8.64
N ALA A 132 -13.80 18.48 9.33
CA ALA A 132 -13.52 17.72 10.54
C ALA A 132 -12.53 16.56 10.28
N PHE A 133 -12.71 15.82 9.18
CA PHE A 133 -11.77 14.78 8.77
C PHE A 133 -10.34 15.32 8.65
N TRP A 134 -10.13 16.45 7.96
CA TRP A 134 -8.80 17.02 7.77
C TRP A 134 -8.19 17.52 9.07
N GLU A 135 -8.97 18.06 9.98
CA GLU A 135 -8.46 18.45 11.31
C GLU A 135 -7.97 17.22 12.11
N LEU A 136 -8.71 16.12 12.09
CA LEU A 136 -8.35 14.87 12.75
C LEU A 136 -7.12 14.20 12.09
N ALA A 137 -7.03 14.22 10.77
CA ALA A 137 -5.96 13.62 10.01
C ALA A 137 -4.59 14.30 10.19
N LYS A 138 -4.52 15.51 10.76
CA LYS A 138 -3.24 16.20 11.07
C LYS A 138 -2.36 15.43 12.06
N PHE A 139 -2.94 14.62 12.93
CA PHE A 139 -2.25 13.91 14.02
C PHE A 139 -1.83 12.48 13.66
N ARG A 140 -1.91 12.10 12.40
CA ARG A 140 -1.56 10.75 11.94
C ARG A 140 -0.07 10.46 11.96
N HIS A 141 0.28 9.19 12.08
CA HIS A 141 1.63 8.73 11.84
C HIS A 141 1.90 8.52 10.32
N PRO A 142 3.13 8.75 9.85
CA PRO A 142 3.50 8.43 8.46
C PRO A 142 3.30 6.94 8.18
N THR A 143 2.59 6.63 7.11
CA THR A 143 2.34 5.28 6.61
C THR A 143 2.63 5.21 5.13
N HIS A 144 2.82 4.01 4.59
CA HIS A 144 3.08 3.80 3.18
C HIS A 144 2.47 2.49 2.70
N GLN A 145 1.90 2.48 1.50
CA GLN A 145 1.48 1.25 0.84
C GLN A 145 1.67 1.34 -0.68
N ILE A 146 1.92 0.19 -1.27
CA ILE A 146 1.94 -0.05 -2.71
C ILE A 146 0.92 -1.14 -2.99
N ALA A 147 -0.09 -0.85 -3.79
CA ALA A 147 -1.07 -1.82 -4.25
C ALA A 147 -0.74 -2.23 -5.68
N PHE A 148 -0.44 -3.50 -5.89
CA PHE A 148 -0.27 -4.12 -7.20
C PHE A 148 -1.64 -4.62 -7.65
N CYS A 149 -2.28 -3.90 -8.58
CA CYS A 149 -3.69 -4.06 -8.93
C CYS A 149 -3.93 -4.83 -10.24
N SER A 150 -2.87 -5.27 -10.92
CA SER A 150 -2.95 -6.07 -12.14
C SER A 150 -1.96 -7.22 -12.14
N GLU A 151 -2.27 -8.29 -12.87
CA GLU A 151 -1.35 -9.42 -13.09
C GLU A 151 -0.04 -8.96 -13.77
N LYS A 152 -0.10 -7.90 -14.57
CA LYS A 152 1.08 -7.29 -15.17
C LYS A 152 1.96 -6.65 -14.10
N ALA A 153 1.40 -5.96 -13.13
CA ALA A 153 2.13 -5.34 -12.03
C ALA A 153 2.79 -6.37 -11.11
N LEU A 154 2.15 -7.52 -10.87
CA LEU A 154 2.74 -8.59 -10.06
C LEU A 154 4.05 -9.15 -10.65
N LYS A 155 4.25 -9.06 -11.97
CA LYS A 155 5.50 -9.48 -12.63
C LYS A 155 6.70 -8.60 -12.28
N CYS A 156 6.48 -7.43 -11.68
CA CYS A 156 7.54 -6.58 -11.15
C CYS A 156 8.07 -7.04 -9.79
N LEU A 157 7.45 -8.08 -9.21
CA LEU A 157 7.82 -8.64 -7.92
C LEU A 157 8.60 -9.93 -8.11
N LYS A 158 9.79 -10.00 -7.52
CA LYS A 158 10.58 -11.21 -7.37
C LYS A 158 10.66 -11.54 -5.89
N PHE A 159 10.13 -12.70 -5.51
CA PHE A 159 10.26 -13.18 -4.14
C PHE A 159 11.73 -13.40 -3.79
N LEU A 160 12.18 -12.88 -2.66
CA LEU A 160 13.53 -13.07 -2.15
C LEU A 160 13.55 -14.09 -1.01
N GLU A 161 12.85 -13.79 0.06
CA GLU A 161 12.82 -14.62 1.28
C GLU A 161 11.58 -14.33 2.12
N CYS A 162 11.33 -15.18 3.11
CA CYS A 162 10.42 -14.88 4.20
C CYS A 162 11.12 -15.07 5.54
N LYS A 163 10.71 -14.29 6.54
CA LYS A 163 11.23 -14.34 7.92
C LYS A 163 10.09 -14.43 8.89
N GLU A 164 10.23 -15.29 9.91
CA GLU A 164 9.33 -15.27 11.04
C GLU A 164 9.59 -14.00 11.87
N CYS A 165 8.52 -13.34 12.27
CA CYS A 165 8.59 -12.16 13.13
C CYS A 165 8.47 -12.65 14.58
N THR A 166 9.61 -12.85 15.25
CA THR A 166 9.62 -13.20 16.69
C THR A 166 9.07 -12.05 17.54
N TYR A 167 8.33 -12.38 18.57
CA TYR A 167 7.98 -11.44 19.62
C TYR A 167 9.22 -11.26 20.51
N GLU A 168 9.87 -10.10 20.44
CA GLU A 168 10.76 -9.64 21.50
C GLU A 168 9.95 -9.01 22.62
#